data_3c775555b313ca9a31a32054b01655d1
#
_entry.id   3c775555b313ca9a31a32054b01655d1
#
_cell.length_a   1.000
_cell.length_b   1.000
_cell.length_c   1.000
_cell.angle_alpha   90.00
_cell.angle_beta   90.00
_cell.angle_gamma   90.00
#
_symmetry.space_group_name_H-M   'P 1'
#
loop_
_entity.id
_entity.type
_entity.pdbx_description
1 polymer ?
#
loop_
_entity_poly.entity_id
_entity_poly.type
_entity_poly.pdbx_seq_one_letter_code
_entity_poly.pdbx_strand_id
1 'polypeptide(L)'
;MIKAAIFSVCLAVSSLSLNARAEDVRQYTDGPVTEVDYIHVEYGHFEEYIDWLNSTWKPTMEAFKKAGLIIDYKVFRLTPKSPDQPNISLWITFKNGAAALDNGVELEEVAKKVIGSTELQNKARVGRNEYRKVLGDEYVREVILK
;
A
#
# COMPACT_ATOMS: atom_id res chain seq x y z
N MET A 1 -77.89 26.55 37.01
CA MET A 1 -76.67 27.24 36.55
C MET A 1 -75.56 26.18 36.45
N ILE A 2 -75.33 25.66 35.26
CA ILE A 2 -74.35 24.62 35.02
C ILE A 2 -73.31 25.21 34.11
N LYS A 3 -72.03 25.33 34.61
CA LYS A 3 -70.90 25.81 33.87
C LYS A 3 -70.26 24.64 33.13
N ALA A 4 -70.27 24.68 31.80
CA ALA A 4 -69.54 23.75 30.95
C ALA A 4 -68.07 24.17 30.88
N ALA A 5 -67.15 23.26 31.22
CA ALA A 5 -65.72 23.43 31.03
C ALA A 5 -65.33 22.74 29.70
N ILE A 6 -64.84 23.54 28.79
CA ILE A 6 -64.31 23.09 27.50
C ILE A 6 -62.83 22.71 27.72
N PHE A 7 -62.50 21.40 27.57
CA PHE A 7 -61.14 20.90 27.60
C PHE A 7 -60.58 20.93 26.18
N SER A 8 -59.63 21.85 25.96
CA SER A 8 -58.91 21.94 24.66
C SER A 8 -57.73 20.97 24.69
N VAL A 9 -57.78 19.90 23.91
CA VAL A 9 -56.69 18.96 23.75
C VAL A 9 -55.81 19.46 22.61
N CYS A 10 -54.63 19.99 22.98
CA CYS A 10 -53.55 20.31 22.03
C CYS A 10 -52.86 19.03 21.59
N LEU A 11 -53.11 18.60 20.37
CA LEU A 11 -52.39 17.48 19.75
C LEU A 11 -51.02 17.98 19.25
N ALA A 12 -49.94 17.69 20.00
CA ALA A 12 -48.61 17.97 19.57
C ALA A 12 -48.17 16.91 18.55
N VAL A 13 -48.18 17.28 17.27
CA VAL A 13 -47.62 16.48 16.18
C VAL A 13 -46.10 16.63 16.22
N SER A 14 -45.41 15.67 16.82
CA SER A 14 -43.96 15.57 16.78
C SER A 14 -43.55 15.10 15.37
N SER A 15 -43.09 16.01 14.54
CA SER A 15 -42.49 15.71 13.23
C SER A 15 -41.12 15.04 13.50
N LEU A 16 -41.05 13.72 13.47
CA LEU A 16 -39.79 12.97 13.35
C LEU A 16 -39.23 13.25 11.95
N SER A 17 -38.27 14.17 11.90
CA SER A 17 -37.42 14.38 10.74
C SER A 17 -36.54 13.12 10.60
N LEU A 18 -36.97 12.16 9.81
CA LEU A 18 -36.09 11.11 9.29
C LEU A 18 -35.03 11.80 8.41
N ASN A 19 -33.87 12.10 8.98
CA ASN A 19 -32.68 12.39 8.23
C ASN A 19 -32.29 11.09 7.48
N ALA A 20 -32.91 10.85 6.34
CA ALA A 20 -32.42 9.90 5.37
C ALA A 20 -31.07 10.45 4.87
N ARG A 21 -29.98 10.00 5.53
CA ARG A 21 -28.64 10.18 5.03
C ARG A 21 -28.61 9.41 3.70
N ALA A 22 -28.63 10.14 2.59
CA ALA A 22 -28.39 9.54 1.29
C ALA A 22 -27.01 8.86 1.41
N GLU A 23 -27.02 7.55 1.43
CA GLU A 23 -25.81 6.74 1.37
C GLU A 23 -25.17 7.09 0.03
N ASP A 24 -24.02 7.75 0.07
CA ASP A 24 -23.28 8.14 -1.12
C ASP A 24 -22.79 6.83 -1.78
N VAL A 25 -23.58 6.32 -2.72
CA VAL A 25 -23.33 5.03 -3.37
C VAL A 25 -22.14 5.20 -4.29
N ARG A 26 -20.93 4.99 -3.75
CA ARG A 26 -19.72 4.98 -4.57
C ARG A 26 -19.84 3.96 -5.69
N GLN A 27 -19.46 4.37 -6.90
CA GLN A 27 -19.46 3.52 -8.09
C GLN A 27 -18.24 2.57 -8.16
N TYR A 28 -17.48 2.50 -7.08
CA TYR A 28 -16.29 1.65 -6.97
C TYR A 28 -16.08 1.19 -5.52
N THR A 29 -15.22 0.20 -5.36
CA THR A 29 -14.66 -0.22 -4.08
C THR A 29 -13.15 -0.07 -4.10
N ASP A 30 -12.56 0.22 -2.94
CA ASP A 30 -11.12 0.27 -2.77
C ASP A 30 -10.55 -1.15 -2.80
N GLY A 31 -9.59 -1.40 -3.68
CA GLY A 31 -8.83 -2.63 -3.79
C GLY A 31 -7.51 -2.60 -3.00
N PRO A 32 -6.62 -3.55 -3.28
CA PRO A 32 -5.27 -3.60 -2.74
C PRO A 32 -4.47 -2.32 -2.98
N VAL A 33 -3.43 -2.13 -2.16
CA VAL A 33 -2.47 -1.04 -2.32
C VAL A 33 -1.13 -1.64 -2.72
N THR A 34 -0.52 -1.10 -3.77
CA THR A 34 0.81 -1.52 -4.24
C THR A 34 1.81 -0.39 -4.05
N GLU A 35 2.89 -0.68 -3.35
CA GLU A 35 4.10 0.12 -3.35
C GLU A 35 4.88 -0.15 -4.63
N VAL A 36 5.29 0.90 -5.31
CA VAL A 36 5.98 0.84 -6.60
C VAL A 36 7.29 1.61 -6.48
N ASP A 37 8.41 0.88 -6.46
CA ASP A 37 9.74 1.48 -6.49
C ASP A 37 10.23 1.64 -7.93
N TYR A 38 10.87 2.76 -8.23
CA TYR A 38 11.51 3.05 -9.51
C TYR A 38 13.02 3.06 -9.36
N ILE A 39 13.67 2.12 -10.05
CA ILE A 39 15.11 1.88 -9.94
C ILE A 39 15.78 2.13 -11.29
N HIS A 40 16.87 2.88 -11.26
CA HIS A 40 17.82 2.94 -12.37
C HIS A 40 19.05 2.11 -12.00
N VAL A 41 19.34 1.08 -12.79
CA VAL A 41 20.55 0.27 -12.69
C VAL A 41 21.51 0.74 -13.78
N GLU A 42 22.74 1.05 -13.39
CA GLU A 42 23.78 1.54 -14.29
C GLU A 42 24.15 0.50 -15.37
N TYR A 43 24.61 0.99 -16.50
CA TYR A 43 24.99 0.14 -17.62
C TYR A 43 26.08 -0.86 -17.21
N GLY A 44 25.89 -2.15 -17.58
CA GLY A 44 26.80 -3.25 -17.24
C GLY A 44 26.51 -3.94 -15.91
N HIS A 45 25.66 -3.38 -15.02
CA HIS A 45 25.33 -3.96 -13.71
C HIS A 45 23.94 -4.61 -13.65
N PHE A 46 23.25 -4.75 -14.79
CA PHE A 46 21.87 -5.28 -14.81
C PHE A 46 21.82 -6.71 -14.26
N GLU A 47 22.68 -7.60 -14.71
CA GLU A 47 22.71 -8.99 -14.25
C GLU A 47 23.09 -9.10 -12.76
N GLU A 48 24.04 -8.30 -12.29
CA GLU A 48 24.40 -8.21 -10.88
C GLU A 48 23.20 -7.82 -10.00
N TYR A 49 22.41 -6.86 -10.49
CA TYR A 49 21.19 -6.45 -9.78
C TYR A 49 20.12 -7.54 -9.78
N ILE A 50 19.94 -8.26 -10.89
CA ILE A 50 19.03 -9.42 -10.98
C ILE A 50 19.48 -10.54 -10.04
N ASP A 51 20.76 -10.80 -9.91
CA ASP A 51 21.30 -11.79 -8.98
C ASP A 51 21.00 -11.41 -7.53
N TRP A 52 21.12 -10.12 -7.17
CA TRP A 52 20.71 -9.63 -5.86
C TRP A 52 19.20 -9.78 -5.65
N LEU A 53 18.38 -9.46 -6.64
CA LEU A 53 16.93 -9.66 -6.56
C LEU A 53 16.58 -11.14 -6.30
N ASN A 54 17.25 -12.07 -6.97
CA ASN A 54 17.03 -13.51 -6.80
C ASN A 54 17.52 -14.04 -5.46
N SER A 55 18.71 -13.60 -5.01
CA SER A 55 19.38 -14.15 -3.83
C SER A 55 18.91 -13.52 -2.51
N THR A 56 18.41 -12.28 -2.55
CA THR A 56 18.11 -11.51 -1.32
C THR A 56 16.68 -10.97 -1.31
N TRP A 57 16.30 -10.22 -2.33
CA TRP A 57 14.99 -9.56 -2.35
C TRP A 57 13.84 -10.56 -2.45
N LYS A 58 13.89 -11.49 -3.38
CA LYS A 58 12.85 -12.52 -3.57
C LYS A 58 12.64 -13.38 -2.33
N PRO A 59 13.68 -13.95 -1.67
CA PRO A 59 13.49 -14.67 -0.41
C PRO A 59 12.83 -13.83 0.69
N THR A 60 13.13 -12.55 0.74
CA THR A 60 12.50 -11.62 1.70
C THR A 60 11.02 -11.44 1.38
N MET A 61 10.66 -11.24 0.11
CA MET A 61 9.26 -11.12 -0.32
C MET A 61 8.47 -12.40 -0.06
N GLU A 62 9.07 -13.56 -0.30
CA GLU A 62 8.44 -14.86 0.04
C GLU A 62 8.20 -15.01 1.55
N ALA A 63 9.13 -14.53 2.37
CA ALA A 63 8.95 -14.53 3.82
C ALA A 63 7.81 -13.58 4.24
N PHE A 64 7.69 -12.40 3.63
CA PHE A 64 6.60 -11.48 3.86
C PHE A 64 5.24 -12.06 3.45
N LYS A 65 5.16 -12.74 2.29
CA LYS A 65 3.95 -13.46 1.86
C LYS A 65 3.57 -14.55 2.85
N LYS A 66 4.55 -15.36 3.28
CA LYS A 66 4.33 -16.42 4.26
C LYS A 66 3.86 -15.89 5.63
N ALA A 67 4.32 -14.71 6.02
CA ALA A 67 3.89 -14.02 7.24
C ALA A 67 2.51 -13.31 7.08
N GLY A 68 1.94 -13.26 5.87
CA GLY A 68 0.69 -12.57 5.58
C GLY A 68 0.78 -11.04 5.57
N LEU A 69 2.01 -10.50 5.49
CA LEU A 69 2.26 -9.05 5.48
C LEU A 69 2.03 -8.44 4.11
N ILE A 70 2.28 -9.19 3.04
CA ILE A 70 1.99 -8.81 1.66
C ILE A 70 1.17 -9.90 0.97
N ILE A 71 0.48 -9.57 -0.12
CA ILE A 71 -0.29 -10.54 -0.91
C ILE A 71 0.42 -10.94 -2.20
N ASP A 72 1.22 -10.05 -2.78
CA ASP A 72 1.98 -10.33 -4.00
C ASP A 72 3.18 -9.41 -4.15
N TYR A 73 4.11 -9.77 -5.04
CA TYR A 73 5.22 -8.92 -5.46
C TYR A 73 5.58 -9.21 -6.92
N LYS A 74 6.09 -8.21 -7.62
CA LYS A 74 6.51 -8.33 -9.03
C LYS A 74 7.74 -7.48 -9.30
N VAL A 75 8.50 -7.91 -10.31
CA VAL A 75 9.62 -7.14 -10.87
C VAL A 75 9.30 -6.87 -12.34
N PHE A 76 9.41 -5.61 -12.75
CA PHE A 76 9.23 -5.21 -14.14
C PHE A 76 10.52 -4.64 -14.69
N ARG A 77 10.90 -5.09 -15.88
CA ARG A 77 11.90 -4.40 -16.70
C ARG A 77 11.19 -3.29 -17.47
N LEU A 78 11.68 -2.08 -17.34
CA LEU A 78 11.18 -0.91 -18.05
C LEU A 78 12.08 -0.61 -19.27
N THR A 79 11.52 0.06 -20.27
CA THR A 79 12.27 0.57 -21.41
C THR A 79 12.37 2.10 -21.28
N PRO A 80 13.47 2.63 -20.69
CA PRO A 80 13.62 4.05 -20.50
C PRO A 80 13.74 4.78 -21.85
N LYS A 81 13.18 5.99 -21.93
CA LYS A 81 13.29 6.89 -23.10
C LYS A 81 14.44 7.85 -22.98
N SER A 82 15.01 7.99 -21.79
CA SER A 82 16.20 8.79 -21.49
C SER A 82 17.07 8.10 -20.44
N PRO A 83 18.38 8.43 -20.37
CA PRO A 83 19.31 7.79 -19.43
C PRO A 83 18.94 7.93 -17.96
N ASP A 84 18.19 8.97 -17.59
CA ASP A 84 17.83 9.26 -16.20
C ASP A 84 16.54 8.58 -15.74
N GLN A 85 15.87 7.84 -16.63
CA GLN A 85 14.62 7.15 -16.30
C GLN A 85 14.88 5.77 -15.68
N PRO A 86 13.92 5.24 -14.89
CA PRO A 86 14.04 3.91 -14.32
C PRO A 86 14.05 2.83 -15.41
N ASN A 87 14.85 1.79 -15.21
CA ASN A 87 14.88 0.60 -16.09
C ASN A 87 14.39 -0.67 -15.38
N ILE A 88 14.15 -0.59 -14.06
CA ILE A 88 13.48 -1.61 -13.26
C ILE A 88 12.42 -0.94 -12.37
N SER A 89 11.32 -1.64 -12.15
CA SER A 89 10.33 -1.30 -11.13
C SER A 89 10.03 -2.52 -10.27
N LEU A 90 10.02 -2.32 -8.94
CA LEU A 90 9.67 -3.34 -7.95
C LEU A 90 8.29 -3.01 -7.40
N TRP A 91 7.40 -3.98 -7.39
CA TRP A 91 6.04 -3.82 -6.93
C TRP A 91 5.79 -4.75 -5.74
N ILE A 92 5.27 -4.22 -4.65
CA ILE A 92 4.90 -4.96 -3.44
C ILE A 92 3.43 -4.65 -3.13
N THR A 93 2.58 -5.66 -3.20
CA THR A 93 1.14 -5.48 -3.04
C THR A 93 0.69 -5.89 -1.64
N PHE A 94 0.07 -4.97 -0.94
CA PHE A 94 -0.53 -5.10 0.38
C PHE A 94 -2.05 -5.22 0.27
N LYS A 95 -2.68 -5.84 1.23
CA LYS A 95 -4.13 -6.04 1.22
C LYS A 95 -4.92 -4.72 1.32
N ASN A 96 -4.36 -3.68 1.92
CA ASN A 96 -4.94 -2.34 2.06
C ASN A 96 -3.88 -1.32 2.48
N GLY A 97 -4.27 -0.03 2.60
CA GLY A 97 -3.37 1.05 2.99
C GLY A 97 -2.79 0.92 4.39
N ALA A 98 -3.55 0.44 5.37
CA ALA A 98 -3.04 0.20 6.72
C ALA A 98 -1.93 -0.86 6.71
N ALA A 99 -2.12 -1.96 5.97
CA ALA A 99 -1.08 -2.98 5.83
C ALA A 99 0.20 -2.44 5.15
N ALA A 100 0.06 -1.47 4.24
CA ALA A 100 1.21 -0.87 3.56
C ALA A 100 1.97 0.13 4.44
N LEU A 101 1.28 0.87 5.32
CA LEU A 101 1.86 2.01 6.04
C LEU A 101 2.16 1.71 7.51
N ASP A 102 1.42 0.79 8.15
CA ASP A 102 1.49 0.58 9.60
C ASP A 102 2.31 -0.66 10.00
N ASN A 103 2.61 -1.58 9.08
CA ASN A 103 3.32 -2.84 9.36
C ASN A 103 4.85 -2.75 9.27
N GLY A 104 5.43 -1.55 9.36
CA GLY A 104 6.88 -1.37 9.20
C GLY A 104 7.73 -2.17 10.18
N VAL A 105 7.30 -2.28 11.43
CA VAL A 105 8.01 -3.05 12.48
C VAL A 105 8.01 -4.55 12.15
N GLU A 106 6.86 -5.10 11.79
CA GLU A 106 6.71 -6.52 11.45
C GLU A 106 7.49 -6.90 10.19
N LEU A 107 7.49 -6.03 9.17
CA LEU A 107 8.31 -6.19 7.97
C LEU A 107 9.80 -6.20 8.31
N GLU A 108 10.26 -5.28 9.17
CA GLU A 108 11.65 -5.24 9.61
C GLU A 108 12.06 -6.51 10.37
N GLU A 109 11.21 -7.00 11.27
CA GLU A 109 11.47 -8.23 12.04
C GLU A 109 11.59 -9.47 11.15
N VAL A 110 10.71 -9.59 10.15
CA VAL A 110 10.78 -10.68 9.17
C VAL A 110 12.02 -10.54 8.29
N ALA A 111 12.34 -9.34 7.82
CA ALA A 111 13.53 -9.07 7.02
C ALA A 111 14.82 -9.43 7.80
N LYS A 112 14.92 -9.11 9.09
CA LYS A 112 16.07 -9.48 9.95
C LYS A 112 16.30 -10.98 10.01
N LYS A 113 15.27 -11.79 10.00
CA LYS A 113 15.38 -13.25 10.00
C LYS A 113 15.91 -13.82 8.68
N VAL A 114 15.69 -13.12 7.58
CA VAL A 114 16.10 -13.56 6.22
C VAL A 114 17.48 -13.02 5.85
N ILE A 115 17.72 -11.72 6.08
CA ILE A 115 18.88 -10.99 5.56
C ILE A 115 19.92 -10.70 6.66
N GLY A 116 19.52 -10.82 7.94
CA GLY A 116 20.37 -10.46 9.08
C GLY A 116 20.04 -9.08 9.64
N SER A 117 20.92 -8.58 10.50
CA SER A 117 20.70 -7.34 11.26
C SER A 117 20.47 -6.12 10.36
N THR A 118 19.78 -5.11 10.90
CA THR A 118 19.58 -3.82 10.23
C THR A 118 20.89 -3.18 9.78
N GLU A 119 21.98 -3.37 10.55
CA GLU A 119 23.32 -2.88 10.20
C GLU A 119 23.86 -3.55 8.92
N LEU A 120 23.75 -4.88 8.83
CA LEU A 120 24.14 -5.63 7.63
C LEU A 120 23.31 -5.20 6.40
N GLN A 121 22.01 -5.01 6.59
CA GLN A 121 21.12 -4.55 5.53
C GLN A 121 21.52 -3.16 5.05
N ASN A 122 21.82 -2.24 5.96
CA ASN A 122 22.24 -0.88 5.62
C ASN A 122 23.58 -0.87 4.88
N LYS A 123 24.56 -1.64 5.34
CA LYS A 123 25.85 -1.79 4.65
C LYS A 123 25.69 -2.31 3.23
N ALA A 124 24.86 -3.35 3.04
CA ALA A 124 24.56 -3.89 1.73
C ALA A 124 23.79 -2.90 0.84
N ARG A 125 22.92 -2.05 1.42
CA ARG A 125 22.23 -0.99 0.70
C ARG A 125 23.19 0.06 0.17
N VAL A 126 24.15 0.49 1.00
CA VAL A 126 25.20 1.46 0.60
C VAL A 126 26.01 0.89 -0.56
N GLY A 127 26.50 -0.36 -0.48
CA GLY A 127 27.24 -0.99 -1.59
C GLY A 127 26.44 -1.03 -2.90
N ARG A 128 25.16 -1.32 -2.86
CA ARG A 128 24.33 -1.31 -4.07
C ARG A 128 24.13 0.07 -4.68
N ASN A 129 24.24 1.14 -3.90
CA ASN A 129 24.13 2.51 -4.42
C ASN A 129 25.29 2.91 -5.35
N GLU A 130 26.37 2.11 -5.42
CA GLU A 130 27.46 2.30 -6.36
C GLU A 130 27.03 2.06 -7.82
N TYR A 131 26.05 1.17 -8.04
CA TYR A 131 25.61 0.79 -9.38
C TYR A 131 24.09 0.91 -9.62
N ARG A 132 23.32 1.39 -8.62
CA ARG A 132 21.90 1.68 -8.78
C ARG A 132 21.50 2.99 -8.12
N LYS A 133 20.47 3.61 -8.66
CA LYS A 133 19.78 4.76 -8.05
C LYS A 133 18.33 4.42 -7.81
N VAL A 134 17.82 4.69 -6.62
CA VAL A 134 16.39 4.72 -6.33
C VAL A 134 15.90 6.10 -6.77
N LEU A 135 15.04 6.15 -7.77
CA LEU A 135 14.55 7.41 -8.35
C LEU A 135 13.30 7.93 -7.65
N GLY A 136 12.64 7.06 -6.89
CA GLY A 136 11.44 7.37 -6.13
C GLY A 136 10.57 6.15 -5.93
N ASP A 137 9.52 6.33 -5.14
CA ASP A 137 8.48 5.35 -4.87
C ASP A 137 7.11 6.03 -4.87
N GLU A 138 6.08 5.25 -5.07
CA GLU A 138 4.70 5.68 -4.92
C GLU A 138 3.81 4.55 -4.43
N TYR A 139 2.67 4.91 -3.81
CA TYR A 139 1.62 3.97 -3.47
C TYR A 139 0.45 4.13 -4.43
N VAL A 140 0.11 3.08 -5.16
CA VAL A 140 -1.04 3.04 -6.05
C VAL A 140 -2.12 2.15 -5.43
N ARG A 141 -3.37 2.60 -5.47
CA ARG A 141 -4.52 1.82 -5.01
C ARG A 141 -5.34 1.35 -6.19
N GLU A 142 -5.64 0.08 -6.22
CA GLU A 142 -6.61 -0.45 -7.18
C GLU A 142 -8.00 0.10 -6.90
N VAL A 143 -8.69 0.51 -7.95
CA VAL A 143 -10.10 0.93 -7.92
C VAL A 143 -10.90 -0.12 -8.66
N ILE A 144 -11.75 -0.85 -7.94
CA ILE A 144 -12.60 -1.90 -8.49
C ILE A 144 -13.95 -1.27 -8.87
N LEU A 145 -14.18 -1.13 -10.16
CA LEU A 145 -15.43 -0.57 -10.68
C LEU A 145 -16.59 -1.56 -10.44
N LYS A 146 -17.81 -1.01 -10.17
CA LYS A 146 -19.03 -1.80 -9.96
C LYS A 146 -19.76 -2.03 -11.26
#